data_9122c914a5d705382e70d7a04fc8a2ff
#
_entry.id   9122c914a5d705382e70d7a04fc8a2ff
#
_cell.length_a   1.000
_cell.length_b   1.000
_cell.length_c   1.000
_cell.angle_alpha   90.00
_cell.angle_beta   90.00
_cell.angle_gamma   90.00
#
_symmetry.space_group_name_H-M   'P 1'
#
loop_
_entity.id
_entity.type
_entity.pdbx_description
1 polymer ?
#
loop_
_entity_poly.entity_id
_entity_poly.type
_entity_poly.pdbx_seq_one_letter_code
_entity_poly.pdbx_strand_id
1 'polypeptide(L)'
;MDDGIMLKEIYPVEAGDFATAGEASGKIKRILKKLGVDSAVVRRVSVAAYEVELNLVIHSQGGQMELVVRPDYLELNVRDRGPGIPDIDLAMSEG
;
A
#
# COMPACT_ATOMS: atom_id res chain seq x y z
N MET A 1 -8.60 -9.94 18.14
CA MET A 1 -9.56 -8.89 17.86
C MET A 1 -8.89 -7.71 17.20
N ASP A 2 -9.48 -7.17 16.15
CA ASP A 2 -8.84 -6.12 15.35
C ASP A 2 -9.12 -4.75 15.96
N ASP A 3 -8.49 -4.47 17.06
CA ASP A 3 -8.77 -3.26 17.82
C ASP A 3 -8.50 -2.00 17.00
N GLY A 4 -9.57 -1.28 16.70
CA GLY A 4 -9.47 -0.02 16.01
C GLY A 4 -9.22 -0.09 14.52
N ILE A 5 -9.25 -1.27 13.90
CA ILE A 5 -9.12 -1.34 12.44
C ILE A 5 -10.41 -0.84 11.81
N MET A 6 -10.32 0.23 11.01
CA MET A 6 -11.44 0.79 10.28
C MET A 6 -11.56 0.18 8.89
N LEU A 7 -10.42 -0.19 8.29
CA LEU A 7 -10.38 -0.75 6.95
C LEU A 7 -9.13 -1.61 6.79
N LYS A 8 -9.29 -2.72 6.07
CA LYS A 8 -8.15 -3.56 5.69
C LYS A 8 -8.41 -4.04 4.27
N GLU A 9 -7.49 -3.73 3.36
CA GLU A 9 -7.59 -4.10 1.96
C GLU A 9 -6.29 -4.71 1.49
N ILE A 10 -6.39 -5.74 0.66
CA ILE A 10 -5.22 -6.41 0.09
C ILE A 10 -5.25 -6.21 -1.42
N TYR A 11 -4.10 -5.82 -1.98
CA TYR A 11 -3.93 -5.55 -3.40
C TYR A 11 -2.83 -6.47 -3.94
N PRO A 12 -3.18 -7.49 -4.71
CA PRO A 12 -2.16 -8.33 -5.35
C PRO A 12 -1.46 -7.55 -6.47
N VAL A 13 -0.18 -7.81 -6.63
CA VAL A 13 0.65 -7.17 -7.67
C VAL A 13 1.41 -8.26 -8.40
N GLU A 14 1.24 -8.32 -9.72
CA GLU A 14 1.90 -9.33 -10.56
C GLU A 14 3.22 -8.81 -11.10
N ALA A 15 4.24 -9.66 -11.08
CA ALA A 15 5.55 -9.34 -11.65
C ALA A 15 5.40 -9.11 -13.15
N GLY A 16 6.09 -8.09 -13.66
CA GLY A 16 6.10 -7.80 -15.07
C GLY A 16 4.84 -7.18 -15.63
N ASP A 17 3.84 -6.94 -14.80
CA ASP A 17 2.58 -6.37 -15.26
C ASP A 17 2.65 -4.86 -15.32
N PHE A 18 3.35 -4.35 -16.32
CA PHE A 18 3.53 -2.91 -16.49
C PHE A 18 2.24 -2.20 -16.90
N ALA A 19 1.32 -2.93 -17.52
CA ALA A 19 0.07 -2.33 -17.98
C ALA A 19 -0.80 -1.88 -16.82
N THR A 20 -0.76 -2.59 -15.68
CA THR A 20 -1.58 -2.27 -14.52
C THR A 20 -0.78 -1.64 -13.39
N ALA A 21 0.51 -1.37 -13.60
CA ALA A 21 1.33 -0.71 -12.58
C ALA A 21 0.72 0.66 -12.23
N GLY A 22 0.54 0.90 -10.95
CA GLY A 22 -0.11 2.11 -10.46
C GLY A 22 -1.57 1.91 -10.07
N GLU A 23 -2.19 0.80 -10.43
CA GLU A 23 -3.60 0.58 -10.07
C GLU A 23 -3.78 0.39 -8.57
N ALA A 24 -2.91 -0.38 -7.93
CA ALA A 24 -3.02 -0.60 -6.49
C ALA A 24 -2.82 0.69 -5.72
N SER A 25 -1.77 1.45 -6.03
CA SER A 25 -1.53 2.73 -5.37
C SER A 25 -2.64 3.74 -5.66
N GLY A 26 -3.21 3.71 -6.86
CA GLY A 26 -4.34 4.56 -7.20
C GLY A 26 -5.59 4.23 -6.39
N LYS A 27 -5.85 2.95 -6.18
CA LYS A 27 -6.98 2.52 -5.34
C LYS A 27 -6.77 2.94 -3.88
N ILE A 28 -5.55 2.79 -3.37
CA ILE A 28 -5.20 3.24 -2.03
C ILE A 28 -5.46 4.73 -1.88
N LYS A 29 -4.99 5.52 -2.83
CA LYS A 29 -5.20 6.96 -2.81
C LYS A 29 -6.68 7.32 -2.76
N ARG A 30 -7.49 6.69 -3.60
CA ARG A 30 -8.92 6.97 -3.65
C ARG A 30 -9.64 6.62 -2.35
N ILE A 31 -9.30 5.48 -1.76
CA ILE A 31 -9.98 5.06 -0.54
C ILE A 31 -9.59 5.94 0.65
N LEU A 32 -8.33 6.37 0.72
CA LEU A 32 -7.90 7.28 1.78
C LEU A 32 -8.59 8.63 1.67
N LYS A 33 -8.79 9.13 0.45
CA LYS A 33 -9.53 10.37 0.23
C LYS A 33 -10.99 10.23 0.67
N LYS A 34 -11.61 9.10 0.36
CA LYS A 34 -13.00 8.84 0.78
C LYS A 34 -13.13 8.81 2.30
N LEU A 35 -12.12 8.32 2.99
CA LEU A 35 -12.13 8.24 4.45
C LEU A 35 -11.81 9.58 5.11
N GLY A 36 -11.48 10.60 4.33
CA GLY A 36 -11.19 11.92 4.86
C GLY A 36 -9.81 12.04 5.48
N VAL A 37 -8.88 11.19 5.10
CA VAL A 37 -7.51 11.25 5.58
C VAL A 37 -6.86 12.56 5.10
N ASP A 38 -6.05 13.17 5.95
CA ASP A 38 -5.36 14.41 5.64
C ASP A 38 -4.62 14.33 4.29
N SER A 39 -4.74 15.38 3.49
CA SER A 39 -4.21 15.37 2.11
C SER A 39 -2.69 15.18 2.06
N ALA A 40 -1.96 15.70 3.04
CA ALA A 40 -0.50 15.51 3.08
C ALA A 40 -0.15 14.04 3.34
N VAL A 41 -0.92 13.38 4.21
CA VAL A 41 -0.74 11.96 4.48
C VAL A 41 -1.09 11.13 3.26
N VAL A 42 -2.21 11.45 2.60
CA VAL A 42 -2.62 10.76 1.37
C VAL A 42 -1.51 10.83 0.33
N ARG A 43 -0.91 12.00 0.16
CA ARG A 43 0.17 12.19 -0.83
C ARG A 43 1.37 11.31 -0.49
N ARG A 44 1.83 11.33 0.76
CA ARG A 44 3.00 10.55 1.16
C ARG A 44 2.76 9.05 1.01
N VAL A 45 1.60 8.59 1.43
CA VAL A 45 1.26 7.16 1.30
C VAL A 45 1.15 6.77 -0.15
N SER A 46 0.54 7.61 -0.99
CA SER A 46 0.37 7.31 -2.41
C SER A 46 1.72 7.19 -3.13
N VAL A 47 2.66 8.08 -2.82
CA VAL A 47 3.99 8.03 -3.42
C VAL A 47 4.72 6.76 -2.98
N ALA A 48 4.71 6.48 -1.67
CA ALA A 48 5.36 5.28 -1.14
C ALA A 48 4.73 4.01 -1.72
N ALA A 49 3.41 3.96 -1.81
CA ALA A 49 2.71 2.81 -2.37
C ALA A 49 3.08 2.59 -3.83
N TYR A 50 3.17 3.67 -4.61
CA TYR A 50 3.52 3.55 -6.02
C TYR A 50 4.95 3.03 -6.19
N GLU A 51 5.89 3.54 -5.41
CA GLU A 51 7.28 3.08 -5.48
C GLU A 51 7.40 1.60 -5.13
N VAL A 52 6.70 1.16 -4.09
CA VAL A 52 6.68 -0.24 -3.69
C VAL A 52 6.03 -1.10 -4.75
N GLU A 53 4.93 -0.64 -5.32
CA GLU A 53 4.23 -1.36 -6.38
C GLU A 53 5.15 -1.56 -7.59
N LEU A 54 5.88 -0.52 -7.99
CA LEU A 54 6.83 -0.61 -9.09
C LEU A 54 7.94 -1.61 -8.78
N ASN A 55 8.43 -1.62 -7.55
CA ASN A 55 9.46 -2.59 -7.15
C ASN A 55 8.93 -4.02 -7.27
N LEU A 56 7.69 -4.27 -6.87
CA LEU A 56 7.10 -5.60 -7.01
C LEU A 56 6.96 -6.00 -8.47
N VAL A 57 6.61 -5.06 -9.34
CA VAL A 57 6.44 -5.32 -10.78
C VAL A 57 7.79 -5.57 -11.45
N ILE A 58 8.81 -4.78 -11.11
CA ILE A 58 10.08 -4.76 -11.84
C ILE A 58 11.11 -5.73 -11.26
N HIS A 59 11.24 -5.75 -9.94
CA HIS A 59 12.37 -6.41 -9.27
C HIS A 59 12.02 -7.67 -8.49
N SER A 60 10.76 -8.09 -8.48
CA SER A 60 10.38 -9.26 -7.71
C SER A 60 9.58 -10.24 -8.56
N GLN A 61 9.09 -11.29 -7.92
CA GLN A 61 8.20 -12.25 -8.54
C GLN A 61 6.73 -11.91 -8.31
N GLY A 62 6.47 -10.65 -7.95
CA GLY A 62 5.15 -10.21 -7.57
C GLY A 62 4.94 -10.38 -6.08
N GLY A 63 3.76 -10.02 -5.61
CA GLY A 63 3.45 -10.10 -4.20
C GLY A 63 2.13 -9.42 -3.92
N GLN A 64 2.02 -8.85 -2.73
CA GLN A 64 0.82 -8.11 -2.37
C GLN A 64 1.16 -6.92 -1.48
N MET A 65 0.27 -5.93 -1.53
CA MET A 65 0.30 -4.79 -0.65
C MET A 65 -0.95 -4.85 0.21
N GLU A 66 -0.81 -4.50 1.48
CA GLU A 66 -1.94 -4.51 2.41
C GLU A 66 -2.06 -3.15 3.05
N LEU A 67 -3.23 -2.55 2.93
CA LEU A 67 -3.52 -1.28 3.59
C LEU A 67 -4.37 -1.54 4.81
N VAL A 68 -3.92 -1.06 5.97
CA VAL A 68 -4.67 -1.12 7.22
C VAL A 68 -4.86 0.30 7.72
N VAL A 69 -6.10 0.71 7.90
CA VAL A 69 -6.42 2.05 8.40
C VAL A 69 -6.99 1.95 9.80
N ARG A 70 -6.41 2.70 10.72
CA ARG A 70 -6.84 2.81 12.11
C ARG A 70 -7.19 4.26 12.40
N PRO A 71 -7.90 4.55 13.50
CA PRO A 71 -8.33 5.93 13.79
C PRO A 71 -7.19 6.95 13.87
N ASP A 72 -6.02 6.53 14.36
CA ASP A 72 -4.91 7.44 14.62
C ASP A 72 -3.70 7.22 13.74
N TYR A 73 -3.68 6.14 12.93
CA TYR A 73 -2.59 5.91 11.99
C TYR A 73 -3.00 4.88 10.94
N LEU A 74 -2.17 4.73 9.93
CA LEU A 74 -2.38 3.69 8.93
C LEU A 74 -1.07 2.95 8.66
N GLU A 75 -1.20 1.74 8.12
CA GLU A 75 -0.07 0.89 7.80
C GLU A 75 -0.16 0.45 6.35
N LEU A 76 0.98 0.39 5.69
CA LEU A 76 1.10 -0.22 4.38
C LEU A 76 2.11 -1.35 4.52
N ASN A 77 1.63 -2.58 4.39
CA ASN A 77 2.47 -3.78 4.52
C ASN A 77 2.68 -4.37 3.15
N VAL A 78 3.90 -4.82 2.89
CA VAL A 78 4.26 -5.34 1.57
C VAL A 78 4.87 -6.71 1.73
N ARG A 79 4.39 -7.67 0.93
CA ARG A 79 4.95 -9.03 0.93
C ARG A 79 5.35 -9.39 -0.47
N ASP A 80 6.59 -9.81 -0.60
CA ASP A 80 7.18 -10.27 -1.84
C ASP A 80 7.10 -11.79 -1.90
N ARG A 81 6.66 -12.35 -3.02
CA ARG A 81 6.57 -13.79 -3.18
C ARG A 81 7.91 -14.45 -3.45
N GLY A 82 8.90 -13.68 -3.90
CA GLY A 82 10.21 -14.20 -4.20
C GLY A 82 11.26 -13.64 -3.27
N PRO A 83 12.53 -14.00 -3.49
CA PRO A 83 13.64 -13.51 -2.66
C PRO A 83 14.14 -12.12 -3.04
N GLY A 84 13.47 -11.42 -3.94
CA GLY A 84 14.00 -10.20 -4.52
C GLY A 84 13.94 -8.98 -3.60
N ILE A 85 12.88 -8.85 -2.80
CA ILE A 85 12.64 -7.67 -1.97
C ILE A 85 12.25 -8.12 -0.57
N PRO A 86 12.90 -7.60 0.48
CA PRO A 86 12.46 -7.91 1.84
C PRO A 86 11.09 -7.29 2.12
N ASP A 87 10.35 -7.90 3.03
CA ASP A 87 9.07 -7.35 3.45
C ASP A 87 9.28 -5.98 4.07
N ILE A 88 8.44 -5.03 3.70
CA ILE A 88 8.53 -3.67 4.18
C ILE A 88 7.21 -3.28 4.83
N ASP A 89 7.30 -2.80 6.06
CA ASP A 89 6.14 -2.27 6.77
C ASP A 89 6.30 -0.77 6.93
N LEU A 90 5.31 -0.04 6.46
CA LEU A 90 5.27 1.41 6.61
C LEU A 90 4.10 1.78 7.50
N ALA A 91 4.37 2.54 8.54
CA ALA A 91 3.35 3.05 9.45
C ALA A 91 3.43 4.56 9.48
N MET A 92 2.29 5.22 9.31
CA MET A 92 2.23 6.67 9.28
C MET A 92 1.12 7.20 10.18
N SER A 93 1.46 8.18 10.99
CA SER A 93 0.49 8.88 11.81
C SER A 93 -0.27 9.90 10.98
N GLU A 94 -1.55 10.04 11.27
CA GLU A 94 -2.36 11.07 10.62
C GLU A 94 -2.22 12.43 11.30
N GLY A 95 -1.69 12.47 12.46
CA GLY A 95 -1.62 13.69 13.24
C GLY A 95 -0.66 14.76 12.71
#